data_161ac7f8407f15a0cdca5de71b7fafdb
#
_entry.id   161ac7f8407f15a0cdca5de71b7fafdb
#
_cell.length_a   1.000
_cell.length_b   1.000
_cell.length_c   1.000
_cell.angle_alpha   90.00
_cell.angle_beta   90.00
_cell.angle_gamma   90.00
#
_symmetry.space_group_name_H-M   'P 1'
#
loop_
_entity.id
_entity.type
_entity.pdbx_description
1 polymer ?
#
loop_
_entity_poly.entity_id
_entity_poly.type
_entity_poly.pdbx_seq_one_letter_code
_entity_poly.pdbx_strand_id
1 'polypeptide(L)'
;MYNEIEAAHRDAENIFREVLPKYGMHEREEQIQLCHMVLDTLWERRIGLCDAGTGIGKTYAYLAACVIFDRTRQKQGRASQPIVLSTASIALQEALQNEYIPFLSNALCASGYIEQSIHSVVRKGKGHYVCTKRLQNRLKRIHVEKKNRKNLHALLSLQMELDMDGVKGLGQYDRNQVQVPKICDCNKMTCQYKRFVADSNSTRYLFQICNHNLLLADALHREKQLRPILPDYSAIVLDEAHKLPEAAKQMFGKTLPQEEMRSLVKGLRIEKFVWAAQKAMTVFEPIIKEMGIDKDTKTLEETLNGELKKAVRTMEMIKKKFIGGL
;
A
#
# COMPACT_ATOMS: atom_id res chain seq x y z
N MET A 1 -34.37 -1.31 -13.74
CA MET A 1 -33.55 -0.66 -12.68
C MET A 1 -34.17 -0.80 -11.31
N TYR A 2 -35.44 -0.43 -11.03
CA TYR A 2 -36.06 -0.59 -9.70
C TYR A 2 -36.16 -2.07 -9.27
N ASN A 3 -36.66 -2.95 -10.15
CA ASN A 3 -36.76 -4.39 -9.89
C ASN A 3 -35.40 -5.09 -9.61
N GLU A 4 -34.31 -4.54 -10.12
CA GLU A 4 -32.99 -5.14 -9.96
C GLU A 4 -32.35 -4.75 -8.62
N ILE A 5 -32.62 -3.51 -8.15
CA ILE A 5 -32.20 -3.07 -6.82
C ILE A 5 -32.92 -3.87 -5.76
N GLU A 6 -34.25 -4.05 -5.89
CA GLU A 6 -35.01 -4.89 -4.99
C GLU A 6 -34.53 -6.37 -5.03
N ALA A 7 -34.14 -6.88 -6.21
CA ALA A 7 -33.55 -8.20 -6.31
C ALA A 7 -32.21 -8.29 -5.60
N ALA A 8 -31.36 -7.27 -5.69
CA ALA A 8 -30.08 -7.18 -4.98
C ALA A 8 -30.28 -7.18 -3.46
N HIS A 9 -31.28 -6.46 -2.97
CA HIS A 9 -31.63 -6.49 -1.53
C HIS A 9 -32.13 -7.86 -1.07
N ARG A 10 -32.97 -8.53 -1.88
CA ARG A 10 -33.38 -9.92 -1.59
C ARG A 10 -32.19 -10.87 -1.63
N ASP A 11 -31.25 -10.68 -2.54
CA ASP A 11 -30.02 -11.48 -2.58
C ASP A 11 -29.22 -11.29 -1.29
N ALA A 12 -29.12 -10.08 -0.75
CA ALA A 12 -28.45 -9.78 0.53
C ALA A 12 -29.13 -10.54 1.69
N GLU A 13 -30.46 -10.43 1.80
CA GLU A 13 -31.23 -11.16 2.81
C GLU A 13 -30.96 -12.68 2.72
N ASN A 14 -31.03 -13.24 1.52
CA ASN A 14 -30.83 -14.67 1.31
C ASN A 14 -29.40 -15.10 1.70
N ILE A 15 -28.37 -14.29 1.36
CA ILE A 15 -27.00 -14.61 1.71
C ILE A 15 -26.81 -14.65 3.23
N PHE A 16 -27.30 -13.67 3.96
CA PHE A 16 -27.08 -13.58 5.40
C PHE A 16 -28.02 -14.47 6.22
N ARG A 17 -29.24 -14.74 5.76
CA ARG A 17 -30.21 -15.55 6.49
C ARG A 17 -30.18 -17.03 6.12
N GLU A 18 -29.84 -17.39 4.87
CA GLU A 18 -29.95 -18.76 4.39
C GLU A 18 -28.59 -19.37 3.99
N VAL A 19 -27.68 -18.59 3.40
CA VAL A 19 -26.43 -19.14 2.90
C VAL A 19 -25.35 -19.19 3.99
N LEU A 20 -24.95 -18.05 4.54
CA LEU A 20 -23.85 -17.96 5.49
C LEU A 20 -24.09 -18.73 6.80
N PRO A 21 -25.31 -18.86 7.35
CA PRO A 21 -25.58 -19.70 8.52
C PRO A 21 -25.23 -21.17 8.33
N LYS A 22 -25.39 -21.73 7.12
CA LYS A 22 -24.97 -23.11 6.82
C LYS A 22 -23.48 -23.37 6.99
N TYR A 23 -22.69 -22.29 7.02
CA TYR A 23 -21.23 -22.33 7.23
C TYR A 23 -20.82 -21.81 8.61
N GLY A 24 -21.74 -21.75 9.56
CA GLY A 24 -21.47 -21.44 10.97
C GLY A 24 -21.48 -19.94 11.31
N MET A 25 -21.92 -19.08 10.39
CA MET A 25 -22.12 -17.68 10.71
C MET A 25 -23.47 -17.44 11.37
N HIS A 26 -23.49 -16.61 12.41
CA HIS A 26 -24.75 -16.18 13.03
C HIS A 26 -25.36 -15.02 12.27
N GLU A 27 -26.67 -15.08 12.10
CA GLU A 27 -27.45 -13.96 11.57
C GLU A 27 -27.34 -12.74 12.50
N ARG A 28 -27.15 -11.56 11.91
CA ARG A 28 -27.08 -10.28 12.62
C ARG A 28 -27.77 -9.21 11.79
N GLU A 29 -28.81 -8.64 12.33
CA GLU A 29 -29.65 -7.68 11.63
C GLU A 29 -28.85 -6.44 11.22
N GLU A 30 -27.95 -5.95 12.09
CA GLU A 30 -27.10 -4.79 11.82
C GLU A 30 -26.15 -5.04 10.64
N GLN A 31 -25.71 -6.29 10.47
CA GLN A 31 -24.87 -6.70 9.34
C GLN A 31 -25.64 -6.66 8.02
N ILE A 32 -26.89 -7.10 8.04
CA ILE A 32 -27.79 -7.08 6.88
C ILE A 32 -28.10 -5.63 6.51
N GLN A 33 -28.47 -4.81 7.48
CA GLN A 33 -28.73 -3.38 7.28
C GLN A 33 -27.51 -2.67 6.69
N LEU A 34 -26.30 -2.95 7.20
CA LEU A 34 -25.08 -2.39 6.63
C LEU A 34 -24.86 -2.83 5.18
N CYS A 35 -25.16 -4.10 4.85
CA CYS A 35 -25.09 -4.57 3.47
C CYS A 35 -26.04 -3.79 2.56
N HIS A 36 -27.28 -3.55 3.01
CA HIS A 36 -28.27 -2.76 2.27
C HIS A 36 -27.78 -1.31 2.04
N MET A 37 -27.27 -0.65 3.09
CA MET A 37 -26.73 0.70 2.97
C MET A 37 -25.55 0.79 1.98
N VAL A 38 -24.70 -0.20 1.98
CA VAL A 38 -23.57 -0.28 1.01
C VAL A 38 -24.10 -0.49 -0.41
N LEU A 39 -25.08 -1.37 -0.61
CA LEU A 39 -25.72 -1.59 -1.91
C LEU A 39 -26.34 -0.31 -2.46
N ASP A 40 -27.14 0.41 -1.67
CA ASP A 40 -27.75 1.68 -2.06
C ASP A 40 -26.68 2.69 -2.46
N THR A 41 -25.61 2.81 -1.65
CA THR A 41 -24.49 3.70 -1.92
C THR A 41 -23.82 3.39 -3.27
N LEU A 42 -23.60 2.09 -3.56
CA LEU A 42 -22.97 1.64 -4.81
C LEU A 42 -23.88 1.91 -6.03
N TRP A 43 -25.20 1.68 -5.92
CA TRP A 43 -26.15 1.95 -6.99
C TRP A 43 -26.33 3.41 -7.30
N GLU A 44 -26.43 4.23 -6.27
CA GLU A 44 -26.63 5.65 -6.40
C GLU A 44 -25.34 6.41 -6.70
N ARG A 45 -24.20 5.72 -6.73
CA ARG A 45 -22.87 6.30 -6.98
C ARG A 45 -22.57 7.47 -6.04
N ARG A 46 -22.94 7.31 -4.78
CA ARG A 46 -22.72 8.29 -3.71
C ARG A 46 -21.54 7.91 -2.83
N ILE A 47 -21.17 8.81 -1.95
CA ILE A 47 -20.29 8.55 -0.82
C ILE A 47 -21.17 8.16 0.35
N GLY A 48 -21.03 6.92 0.82
CA GLY A 48 -21.68 6.43 2.05
C GLY A 48 -20.72 6.50 3.21
N LEU A 49 -21.15 7.07 4.30
CA LEU A 49 -20.46 7.06 5.59
C LEU A 49 -21.24 6.14 6.52
N CYS A 50 -20.66 4.98 6.83
CA CYS A 50 -21.28 3.99 7.69
C CYS A 50 -20.51 3.91 9.01
N ASP A 51 -21.12 4.32 10.10
CA ASP A 51 -20.59 4.07 11.44
C ASP A 51 -21.21 2.79 11.99
N ALA A 52 -20.36 1.82 12.23
CA ALA A 52 -20.78 0.49 12.61
C ALA A 52 -19.87 -0.06 13.73
N GLY A 53 -20.47 -0.48 14.83
CA GLY A 53 -19.78 -0.99 16.01
C GLY A 53 -18.81 -2.13 15.72
N THR A 54 -17.91 -2.40 16.65
CA THR A 54 -17.02 -3.57 16.58
C THR A 54 -17.83 -4.85 16.75
N GLY A 55 -17.49 -5.88 15.96
CA GLY A 55 -18.10 -7.20 16.11
C GLY A 55 -19.40 -7.44 15.33
N ILE A 56 -20.01 -6.45 14.67
CA ILE A 56 -21.21 -6.64 13.86
C ILE A 56 -20.97 -7.38 12.53
N GLY A 57 -19.70 -7.64 12.16
CA GLY A 57 -19.37 -8.34 10.91
C GLY A 57 -19.29 -7.44 9.68
N LYS A 58 -18.85 -6.18 9.84
CA LYS A 58 -18.69 -5.18 8.77
C LYS A 58 -18.07 -5.74 7.50
N THR A 59 -17.01 -6.54 7.66
CA THR A 59 -16.24 -7.08 6.54
C THR A 59 -17.11 -7.90 5.60
N TYR A 60 -17.90 -8.83 6.12
CA TYR A 60 -18.80 -9.62 5.27
C TYR A 60 -19.94 -8.80 4.68
N ALA A 61 -20.42 -7.77 5.41
CA ALA A 61 -21.47 -6.89 4.91
C ALA A 61 -21.05 -6.17 3.63
N TYR A 62 -19.91 -5.48 3.65
CA TYR A 62 -19.43 -4.77 2.45
C TYR A 62 -18.92 -5.73 1.36
N LEU A 63 -18.32 -6.87 1.71
CA LEU A 63 -17.89 -7.85 0.71
C LEU A 63 -19.08 -8.45 -0.03
N ALA A 64 -20.13 -8.86 0.69
CA ALA A 64 -21.36 -9.38 0.08
C ALA A 64 -22.02 -8.32 -0.81
N ALA A 65 -22.16 -7.09 -0.33
CA ALA A 65 -22.71 -5.99 -1.12
C ALA A 65 -21.93 -5.76 -2.44
N CYS A 66 -20.60 -5.79 -2.37
CA CYS A 66 -19.74 -5.65 -3.56
C CYS A 66 -19.94 -6.79 -4.56
N VAL A 67 -20.05 -8.04 -4.08
CA VAL A 67 -20.29 -9.22 -4.94
C VAL A 67 -21.68 -9.15 -5.58
N ILE A 68 -22.71 -8.81 -4.82
CA ILE A 68 -24.08 -8.65 -5.32
C ILE A 68 -24.12 -7.55 -6.39
N PHE A 69 -23.47 -6.42 -6.11
CA PHE A 69 -23.38 -5.29 -7.04
C PHE A 69 -22.70 -5.69 -8.36
N ASP A 70 -21.54 -6.33 -8.31
CA ASP A 70 -20.84 -6.76 -9.52
C ASP A 70 -21.65 -7.80 -10.31
N ARG A 71 -22.21 -8.81 -9.64
CA ARG A 71 -23.07 -9.84 -10.25
C ARG A 71 -24.28 -9.23 -10.95
N THR A 72 -24.94 -8.25 -10.31
CA THR A 72 -26.11 -7.60 -10.91
C THR A 72 -25.73 -6.79 -12.13
N ARG A 73 -24.56 -6.11 -12.11
CA ARG A 73 -24.02 -5.41 -13.29
C ARG A 73 -23.70 -6.39 -14.42
N GLN A 74 -23.15 -7.55 -14.12
CA GLN A 74 -22.88 -8.60 -15.13
C GLN A 74 -24.18 -9.10 -15.77
N LYS A 75 -25.25 -9.31 -15.00
CA LYS A 75 -26.58 -9.67 -15.51
C LYS A 75 -27.15 -8.60 -16.45
N GLN A 76 -26.75 -7.33 -16.27
CA GLN A 76 -27.09 -6.22 -17.19
C GLN A 76 -26.19 -6.15 -18.42
N GLY A 77 -25.33 -7.15 -18.66
CA GLY A 77 -24.39 -7.15 -19.79
C GLY A 77 -23.19 -6.22 -19.61
N ARG A 78 -22.95 -5.72 -18.40
CA ARG A 78 -21.76 -4.89 -18.10
C ARG A 78 -20.59 -5.80 -17.72
N ALA A 79 -19.41 -5.47 -18.21
CA ALA A 79 -18.19 -6.16 -17.82
C ALA A 79 -17.92 -5.95 -16.32
N SER A 80 -17.45 -7.02 -15.65
CA SER A 80 -16.94 -6.90 -14.29
C SER A 80 -15.78 -5.90 -14.23
N GLN A 81 -15.80 -5.07 -13.23
CA GLN A 81 -14.73 -4.10 -12.95
C GLN A 81 -14.25 -4.27 -11.53
N PRO A 82 -12.94 -4.17 -11.29
CA PRO A 82 -12.38 -4.26 -9.94
C PRO A 82 -13.04 -3.32 -8.94
N ILE A 83 -13.10 -3.76 -7.70
CA ILE A 83 -13.49 -2.94 -6.55
C ILE A 83 -12.27 -2.83 -5.63
N VAL A 84 -11.94 -1.61 -5.22
CA VAL A 84 -10.79 -1.35 -4.35
C VAL A 84 -11.22 -1.44 -2.90
N LEU A 85 -10.55 -2.30 -2.15
CA LEU A 85 -10.69 -2.40 -0.69
C LEU A 85 -9.45 -1.78 -0.05
N SER A 86 -9.64 -0.64 0.60
CA SER A 86 -8.54 0.07 1.25
C SER A 86 -8.69 0.01 2.77
N THR A 87 -7.63 -0.43 3.47
CA THR A 87 -7.60 -0.50 4.93
C THR A 87 -6.28 0.00 5.50
N ALA A 88 -6.28 0.48 6.72
CA ALA A 88 -5.06 0.90 7.42
C ALA A 88 -4.25 -0.28 8.00
N SER A 89 -4.86 -1.47 8.14
CA SER A 89 -4.28 -2.63 8.81
C SER A 89 -3.69 -3.64 7.82
N ILE A 90 -2.40 -3.98 7.98
CA ILE A 90 -1.76 -5.06 7.21
C ILE A 90 -2.40 -6.41 7.57
N ALA A 91 -2.68 -6.64 8.85
CA ALA A 91 -3.35 -7.88 9.29
C ALA A 91 -4.72 -8.05 8.64
N LEU A 92 -5.48 -6.95 8.47
CA LEU A 92 -6.77 -7.03 7.78
C LEU A 92 -6.60 -7.25 6.26
N GLN A 93 -5.55 -6.72 5.62
CA GLN A 93 -5.26 -7.05 4.22
C GLN A 93 -5.01 -8.54 4.02
N GLU A 94 -4.23 -9.14 4.93
CA GLU A 94 -3.94 -10.57 4.92
C GLU A 94 -5.21 -11.41 5.21
N ALA A 95 -6.01 -11.02 6.19
CA ALA A 95 -7.27 -11.69 6.51
C ALA A 95 -8.28 -11.57 5.36
N LEU A 96 -8.40 -10.42 4.71
CA LEU A 96 -9.24 -10.26 3.52
C LEU A 96 -8.83 -11.24 2.41
N GLN A 97 -7.54 -11.34 2.14
CA GLN A 97 -7.03 -12.19 1.05
C GLN A 97 -7.10 -13.68 1.37
N ASN A 98 -6.81 -14.08 2.62
CA ASN A 98 -6.58 -15.47 2.97
C ASN A 98 -7.76 -16.13 3.70
N GLU A 99 -8.68 -15.34 4.27
CA GLU A 99 -9.76 -15.83 5.11
C GLU A 99 -11.13 -15.34 4.61
N TYR A 100 -11.42 -14.05 4.65
CA TYR A 100 -12.76 -13.52 4.42
C TYR A 100 -13.26 -13.72 2.99
N ILE A 101 -12.47 -13.33 1.98
CA ILE A 101 -12.86 -13.46 0.58
C ILE A 101 -12.92 -14.94 0.15
N PRO A 102 -11.95 -15.81 0.48
CA PRO A 102 -12.06 -17.24 0.19
C PRO A 102 -13.28 -17.91 0.86
N PHE A 103 -13.55 -17.59 2.13
CA PHE A 103 -14.71 -18.11 2.83
C PHE A 103 -16.02 -17.71 2.13
N LEU A 104 -16.21 -16.40 1.87
CA LEU A 104 -17.40 -15.90 1.18
C LEU A 104 -17.54 -16.52 -0.22
N SER A 105 -16.44 -16.57 -0.97
CA SER A 105 -16.40 -17.17 -2.30
C SER A 105 -16.86 -18.62 -2.27
N ASN A 106 -16.35 -19.44 -1.35
CA ASN A 106 -16.70 -20.84 -1.21
C ASN A 106 -18.18 -21.02 -0.85
N ALA A 107 -18.69 -20.23 0.10
CA ALA A 107 -20.10 -20.29 0.50
C ALA A 107 -21.03 -19.91 -0.66
N LEU A 108 -20.70 -18.86 -1.41
CA LEU A 108 -21.51 -18.41 -2.53
C LEU A 108 -21.44 -19.36 -3.74
N CYS A 109 -20.27 -19.95 -4.03
CA CYS A 109 -20.15 -20.99 -5.06
C CYS A 109 -20.94 -22.24 -4.69
N ALA A 110 -20.82 -22.72 -3.46
CA ALA A 110 -21.50 -23.93 -3.01
C ALA A 110 -23.04 -23.78 -2.93
N SER A 111 -23.52 -22.54 -2.72
CA SER A 111 -24.96 -22.23 -2.79
C SER A 111 -25.48 -22.05 -4.23
N GLY A 112 -24.59 -22.05 -5.24
CA GLY A 112 -24.96 -21.76 -6.63
C GLY A 112 -25.24 -20.27 -6.89
N TYR A 113 -24.92 -19.38 -5.94
CA TYR A 113 -25.15 -17.96 -6.11
C TYR A 113 -24.17 -17.34 -7.14
N ILE A 114 -22.92 -17.79 -7.17
CA ILE A 114 -21.91 -17.48 -8.17
C ILE A 114 -21.37 -18.75 -8.81
N GLU A 115 -21.00 -18.67 -10.09
CA GLU A 115 -20.45 -19.81 -10.85
C GLU A 115 -18.94 -19.96 -10.71
N GLN A 116 -18.24 -18.85 -10.51
CA GLN A 116 -16.78 -18.79 -10.44
C GLN A 116 -16.31 -18.21 -9.12
N SER A 117 -15.16 -18.72 -8.65
CA SER A 117 -14.54 -18.22 -7.44
C SER A 117 -14.14 -16.75 -7.55
N ILE A 118 -14.31 -16.02 -6.45
CA ILE A 118 -13.92 -14.63 -6.33
C ILE A 118 -12.40 -14.55 -6.12
N HIS A 119 -11.71 -13.82 -6.98
CA HIS A 119 -10.28 -13.60 -6.83
C HIS A 119 -9.97 -12.21 -6.29
N SER A 120 -8.96 -12.14 -5.45
CA SER A 120 -8.42 -10.89 -4.90
C SER A 120 -6.91 -10.81 -5.05
N VAL A 121 -6.37 -9.60 -5.02
CA VAL A 121 -4.94 -9.37 -5.02
C VAL A 121 -4.58 -8.23 -4.08
N VAL A 122 -3.54 -8.43 -3.26
CA VAL A 122 -2.99 -7.37 -2.40
C VAL A 122 -1.97 -6.56 -3.20
N ARG A 123 -2.16 -5.26 -3.19
CA ARG A 123 -1.32 -4.27 -3.86
C ARG A 123 -0.56 -3.44 -2.82
N LYS A 124 0.75 -3.42 -2.97
CA LYS A 124 1.66 -2.66 -2.09
C LYS A 124 2.53 -1.70 -2.89
N GLY A 125 3.16 -0.76 -2.24
CA GLY A 125 4.14 0.12 -2.86
C GLY A 125 5.37 -0.65 -3.39
N LYS A 126 6.05 -0.12 -4.40
CA LYS A 126 7.23 -0.77 -5.04
C LYS A 126 8.28 -1.24 -4.04
N GLY A 127 8.49 -0.48 -2.96
CA GLY A 127 9.47 -0.80 -1.93
C GLY A 127 9.21 -2.09 -1.13
N HIS A 128 8.01 -2.66 -1.23
CA HIS A 128 7.65 -3.94 -0.61
C HIS A 128 8.01 -5.15 -1.47
N TYR A 129 8.37 -4.94 -2.73
CA TYR A 129 8.65 -6.02 -3.66
C TYR A 129 10.14 -6.15 -3.97
N VAL A 130 10.59 -7.40 -4.14
CA VAL A 130 11.97 -7.71 -4.48
C VAL A 130 12.26 -7.49 -5.96
N CYS A 131 13.40 -6.89 -6.27
CA CYS A 131 13.96 -6.83 -7.61
C CYS A 131 14.94 -8.00 -7.82
N THR A 132 14.60 -8.95 -8.67
CA THR A 132 15.41 -10.14 -8.94
C THR A 132 16.86 -9.80 -9.30
N LYS A 133 17.09 -8.79 -10.15
CA LYS A 133 18.43 -8.32 -10.53
C LYS A 133 19.24 -7.83 -9.33
N ARG A 134 18.60 -7.02 -8.45
CA ARG A 134 19.24 -6.50 -7.24
C ARG A 134 19.49 -7.61 -6.21
N LEU A 135 18.55 -8.55 -6.07
CA LEU A 135 18.71 -9.71 -5.20
C LEU A 135 19.91 -10.56 -5.64
N GLN A 136 20.01 -10.88 -6.92
CA GLN A 136 21.16 -11.65 -7.45
C GLN A 136 22.49 -10.93 -7.17
N ASN A 137 22.54 -9.62 -7.39
CA ASN A 137 23.74 -8.83 -7.09
C ASN A 137 24.05 -8.82 -5.59
N ARG A 138 23.05 -8.74 -4.72
CA ARG A 138 23.25 -8.79 -3.27
C ARG A 138 23.75 -10.16 -2.80
N LEU A 139 23.17 -11.24 -3.31
CA LEU A 139 23.61 -12.60 -3.01
C LEU A 139 25.07 -12.83 -3.42
N LYS A 140 25.50 -12.39 -4.61
CA LYS A 140 26.90 -12.50 -5.05
C LYS A 140 27.85 -11.76 -4.09
N ARG A 141 27.48 -10.57 -3.59
CA ARG A 141 28.30 -9.80 -2.64
C ARG A 141 28.39 -10.47 -1.27
N ILE A 142 27.31 -11.04 -0.75
CA ILE A 142 27.30 -11.72 0.55
C ILE A 142 28.20 -12.96 0.55
N HIS A 143 28.32 -13.69 -0.56
CA HIS A 143 29.25 -14.81 -0.66
C HIS A 143 30.71 -14.39 -0.47
N VAL A 144 31.06 -13.15 -0.80
CA VAL A 144 32.39 -12.57 -0.61
C VAL A 144 32.56 -12.00 0.81
N GLU A 145 31.48 -11.43 1.38
CA GLU A 145 31.46 -10.82 2.71
C GLU A 145 31.22 -11.89 3.80
N LYS A 146 32.28 -12.50 4.36
CA LYS A 146 32.17 -13.53 5.41
C LYS A 146 31.35 -13.14 6.66
N LYS A 147 31.10 -11.83 6.89
CA LYS A 147 30.46 -11.28 8.10
C LYS A 147 28.92 -11.32 8.14
N ASN A 148 28.22 -11.47 7.03
CA ASN A 148 26.75 -11.26 6.96
C ASN A 148 25.92 -12.52 6.67
N ARG A 149 26.39 -13.70 7.11
CA ARG A 149 25.65 -14.98 6.89
C ARG A 149 24.30 -15.07 7.60
N LYS A 150 24.05 -14.24 8.65
CA LYS A 150 22.79 -14.28 9.40
C LYS A 150 21.54 -14.00 8.56
N ASN A 151 21.64 -13.16 7.52
CA ASN A 151 20.51 -12.78 6.67
C ASN A 151 20.46 -13.59 5.36
N LEU A 152 21.40 -14.51 5.14
CA LEU A 152 21.47 -15.26 3.87
C LEU A 152 20.21 -16.08 3.64
N HIS A 153 19.68 -16.74 4.67
CA HIS A 153 18.46 -17.54 4.55
C HIS A 153 17.26 -16.68 4.10
N ALA A 154 17.07 -15.52 4.74
CA ALA A 154 15.99 -14.59 4.36
C ALA A 154 16.14 -14.07 2.92
N LEU A 155 17.38 -13.81 2.46
CA LEU A 155 17.64 -13.40 1.08
C LEU A 155 17.42 -14.54 0.08
N LEU A 156 17.73 -15.77 0.44
CA LEU A 156 17.46 -16.94 -0.40
C LEU A 156 15.95 -17.19 -0.54
N SER A 157 15.18 -17.02 0.54
CA SER A 157 13.71 -17.13 0.49
C SER A 157 13.10 -16.16 -0.52
N LEU A 158 13.68 -14.97 -0.71
CA LEU A 158 13.23 -13.99 -1.71
C LEU A 158 13.42 -14.42 -3.17
N GLN A 159 14.08 -15.54 -3.44
CA GLN A 159 14.13 -16.10 -4.80
C GLN A 159 12.78 -16.67 -5.23
N MET A 160 11.98 -17.14 -4.27
CA MET A 160 10.65 -17.71 -4.47
C MET A 160 9.52 -16.73 -4.13
N GLU A 161 9.81 -15.70 -3.32
CA GLU A 161 8.85 -14.73 -2.82
C GLU A 161 9.05 -13.36 -3.45
N LEU A 162 7.98 -12.79 -4.01
CA LEU A 162 8.02 -11.45 -4.57
C LEU A 162 7.82 -10.38 -3.48
N ASP A 163 6.95 -10.64 -2.52
CA ASP A 163 6.64 -9.76 -1.40
C ASP A 163 7.63 -9.96 -0.26
N MET A 164 8.36 -8.90 0.07
CA MET A 164 9.36 -8.94 1.15
C MET A 164 8.76 -8.95 2.56
N ASP A 165 7.50 -8.56 2.71
CA ASP A 165 6.87 -8.47 4.03
C ASP A 165 6.59 -9.84 4.64
N GLY A 166 6.37 -10.86 3.79
CA GLY A 166 6.22 -12.25 4.21
C GLY A 166 7.52 -12.91 4.70
N VAL A 167 8.70 -12.34 4.40
CA VAL A 167 9.99 -12.96 4.72
C VAL A 167 10.50 -12.50 6.08
N LYS A 168 10.47 -13.42 7.06
CA LYS A 168 10.99 -13.17 8.41
C LYS A 168 12.52 -13.03 8.42
N GLY A 169 13.03 -12.12 9.26
CA GLY A 169 14.48 -11.96 9.47
C GLY A 169 15.20 -11.14 8.39
N LEU A 170 14.48 -10.57 7.42
CA LEU A 170 15.07 -9.66 6.43
C LEU A 170 15.35 -8.29 7.06
N GLY A 171 16.63 -7.97 7.27
CA GLY A 171 17.07 -6.70 7.85
C GLY A 171 16.79 -5.50 6.92
N GLN A 172 16.57 -4.32 7.49
CA GLN A 172 16.23 -3.10 6.74
C GLN A 172 17.30 -2.75 5.70
N TYR A 173 18.58 -2.96 6.02
CA TYR A 173 19.67 -2.74 5.05
C TYR A 173 19.53 -3.61 3.81
N ASP A 174 19.30 -4.93 3.98
CA ASP A 174 19.16 -5.85 2.87
C ASP A 174 17.86 -5.58 2.09
N ARG A 175 16.75 -5.24 2.80
CA ARG A 175 15.50 -4.81 2.19
C ARG A 175 15.73 -3.63 1.24
N ASN A 176 16.43 -2.59 1.66
CA ASN A 176 16.75 -1.42 0.84
C ASN A 176 17.65 -1.77 -0.37
N GLN A 177 18.52 -2.76 -0.22
CA GLN A 177 19.42 -3.21 -1.31
C GLN A 177 18.68 -4.00 -2.39
N VAL A 178 17.65 -4.77 -2.02
CA VAL A 178 16.98 -5.71 -2.95
C VAL A 178 15.62 -5.22 -3.45
N GLN A 179 15.03 -4.18 -2.84
CA GLN A 179 13.73 -3.65 -3.24
C GLN A 179 13.69 -3.15 -4.68
N VAL A 180 12.50 -3.14 -5.28
CA VAL A 180 12.27 -2.56 -6.60
C VAL A 180 12.60 -1.06 -6.56
N PRO A 181 13.51 -0.55 -7.43
CA PRO A 181 13.90 0.85 -7.43
C PRO A 181 12.78 1.77 -7.93
N LYS A 182 12.84 3.05 -7.55
CA LYS A 182 11.88 4.08 -8.03
C LYS A 182 11.86 4.13 -9.56
N ILE A 183 13.03 4.11 -10.20
CA ILE A 183 13.19 4.04 -11.65
C ILE A 183 13.76 2.65 -11.97
N CYS A 184 13.08 1.89 -12.82
CA CYS A 184 13.44 0.52 -13.18
C CYS A 184 13.44 0.34 -14.70
N ASP A 185 14.59 -0.02 -15.23
CA ASP A 185 14.88 -0.27 -16.65
C ASP A 185 14.70 -1.74 -17.07
N CYS A 186 14.34 -2.62 -16.15
CA CYS A 186 14.17 -4.05 -16.42
C CYS A 186 13.16 -4.31 -17.54
N ASN A 187 13.41 -5.34 -18.34
CA ASN A 187 12.47 -5.79 -19.37
C ASN A 187 11.17 -6.29 -18.72
N LYS A 188 10.02 -5.89 -19.29
CA LYS A 188 8.69 -6.31 -18.81
C LYS A 188 8.49 -7.82 -18.85
N MET A 189 9.02 -8.49 -19.85
CA MET A 189 8.84 -9.94 -20.08
C MET A 189 9.57 -10.78 -19.03
N THR A 190 10.73 -10.34 -18.56
CA THR A 190 11.58 -11.11 -17.64
C THR A 190 11.46 -10.65 -16.19
N CYS A 191 10.92 -9.45 -15.91
CA CYS A 191 10.83 -8.90 -14.57
C CYS A 191 9.60 -9.44 -13.83
N GLN A 192 9.79 -10.20 -12.76
CA GLN A 192 8.72 -10.78 -11.94
C GLN A 192 7.78 -9.68 -11.42
N TYR A 193 8.31 -8.57 -10.91
CA TYR A 193 7.49 -7.46 -10.43
C TYR A 193 6.62 -6.85 -11.55
N LYS A 194 7.18 -6.62 -12.73
CA LYS A 194 6.41 -6.04 -13.85
C LYS A 194 5.34 -7.01 -14.37
N ARG A 195 5.62 -8.32 -14.36
CA ARG A 195 4.62 -9.36 -14.66
C ARG A 195 3.51 -9.39 -13.62
N PHE A 196 3.87 -9.36 -12.34
CA PHE A 196 2.89 -9.27 -11.24
C PHE A 196 1.99 -8.04 -11.39
N VAL A 197 2.55 -6.85 -11.67
CA VAL A 197 1.73 -5.64 -11.87
C VAL A 197 0.82 -5.76 -13.09
N ALA A 198 1.29 -6.37 -14.17
CA ALA A 198 0.46 -6.59 -15.36
C ALA A 198 -0.69 -7.56 -15.06
N ASP A 199 -0.39 -8.66 -14.40
CA ASP A 199 -1.37 -9.67 -14.02
C ASP A 199 -2.38 -9.12 -13.01
N SER A 200 -1.93 -8.41 -11.97
CA SER A 200 -2.79 -7.84 -10.95
C SER A 200 -3.72 -6.72 -11.45
N ASN A 201 -3.46 -6.17 -12.63
CA ASN A 201 -4.37 -5.24 -13.31
C ASN A 201 -5.43 -5.94 -14.17
N SER A 202 -5.42 -7.26 -14.21
CA SER A 202 -6.40 -8.04 -14.97
C SER A 202 -7.77 -8.00 -14.28
N THR A 203 -8.83 -8.04 -15.07
CA THR A 203 -10.22 -8.05 -14.61
C THR A 203 -10.64 -9.34 -13.89
N ARG A 204 -9.77 -10.35 -13.86
CA ARG A 204 -10.01 -11.57 -13.08
C ARG A 204 -10.09 -11.33 -11.57
N TYR A 205 -9.44 -10.25 -11.09
CA TYR A 205 -9.46 -9.89 -9.69
C TYR A 205 -10.61 -8.91 -9.42
N LEU A 206 -11.68 -9.41 -8.81
CA LEU A 206 -12.77 -8.55 -8.38
C LEU A 206 -12.31 -7.58 -7.29
N PHE A 207 -11.46 -8.03 -6.36
CA PHE A 207 -10.98 -7.18 -5.28
C PHE A 207 -9.51 -6.82 -5.42
N GLN A 208 -9.23 -5.51 -5.42
CA GLN A 208 -7.91 -4.92 -5.31
C GLN A 208 -7.72 -4.43 -3.88
N ILE A 209 -6.99 -5.18 -3.06
CA ILE A 209 -6.77 -4.86 -1.65
C ILE A 209 -5.52 -3.98 -1.53
N CYS A 210 -5.60 -2.87 -0.82
CA CYS A 210 -4.45 -1.98 -0.62
C CYS A 210 -4.53 -1.24 0.73
N ASN A 211 -3.47 -0.50 1.06
CA ASN A 211 -3.54 0.44 2.17
C ASN A 211 -3.97 1.84 1.68
N HIS A 212 -4.37 2.70 2.63
CA HIS A 212 -4.80 4.07 2.33
C HIS A 212 -3.70 4.88 1.61
N ASN A 213 -2.43 4.67 1.94
CA ASN A 213 -1.33 5.37 1.28
C ASN A 213 -1.23 5.03 -0.21
N LEU A 214 -1.43 3.75 -0.59
CA LEU A 214 -1.40 3.35 -2.00
C LEU A 214 -2.61 3.90 -2.76
N LEU A 215 -3.79 3.88 -2.14
CA LEU A 215 -4.99 4.48 -2.72
C LEU A 215 -4.82 5.98 -2.96
N LEU A 216 -4.30 6.73 -1.98
CA LEU A 216 -4.01 8.15 -2.11
C LEU A 216 -2.94 8.43 -3.17
N ALA A 217 -1.92 7.56 -3.28
CA ALA A 217 -0.92 7.66 -4.33
C ALA A 217 -1.52 7.43 -5.72
N ASP A 218 -2.45 6.47 -5.87
CA ASP A 218 -3.17 6.24 -7.11
C ASP A 218 -4.05 7.46 -7.47
N ALA A 219 -4.80 8.00 -6.51
CA ALA A 219 -5.60 9.20 -6.71
C ALA A 219 -4.76 10.39 -7.17
N LEU A 220 -3.58 10.60 -6.56
CA LEU A 220 -2.64 11.66 -6.97
C LEU A 220 -2.08 11.41 -8.39
N HIS A 221 -1.81 10.16 -8.76
CA HIS A 221 -1.38 9.82 -10.11
C HIS A 221 -2.47 10.15 -11.14
N ARG A 222 -3.72 9.80 -10.84
CA ARG A 222 -4.88 10.12 -11.72
C ARG A 222 -5.09 11.62 -11.85
N GLU A 223 -5.05 12.37 -10.75
CA GLU A 223 -5.16 13.83 -10.74
C GLU A 223 -4.09 14.49 -11.64
N LYS A 224 -2.85 14.02 -11.53
CA LYS A 224 -1.71 14.53 -12.32
C LYS A 224 -1.61 13.94 -13.72
N GLN A 225 -2.61 13.19 -14.17
CA GLN A 225 -2.63 12.50 -15.46
C GLN A 225 -1.42 11.59 -15.70
N LEU A 226 -0.83 11.07 -14.62
CA LEU A 226 0.21 10.05 -14.67
C LEU A 226 -0.43 8.66 -14.82
N ARG A 227 0.40 7.68 -15.16
CA ARG A 227 -0.07 6.29 -15.25
C ARG A 227 -0.63 5.85 -13.89
N PRO A 228 -1.90 5.39 -13.83
CA PRO A 228 -2.50 4.88 -12.61
C PRO A 228 -1.72 3.71 -12.00
N ILE A 229 -1.75 3.59 -10.69
CA ILE A 229 -1.12 2.49 -9.95
C ILE A 229 -2.06 1.29 -9.89
N LEU A 230 -3.36 1.56 -9.67
CA LEU A 230 -4.43 0.57 -9.66
C LEU A 230 -5.12 0.52 -11.03
N PRO A 231 -5.75 -0.59 -11.42
CA PRO A 231 -6.60 -0.64 -12.61
C PRO A 231 -7.79 0.32 -12.46
N ASP A 232 -8.57 0.49 -13.51
CA ASP A 232 -9.84 1.18 -13.39
C ASP A 232 -10.80 0.33 -12.56
N TYR A 233 -11.54 0.97 -11.66
CA TYR A 233 -12.39 0.33 -10.68
C TYR A 233 -13.79 0.95 -10.66
N SER A 234 -14.77 0.14 -10.28
CA SER A 234 -16.17 0.56 -10.21
C SER A 234 -16.55 1.20 -8.88
N ALA A 235 -15.85 0.85 -7.80
CA ALA A 235 -16.12 1.32 -6.45
C ALA A 235 -14.88 1.25 -5.56
N ILE A 236 -14.94 1.98 -4.45
CA ILE A 236 -13.93 1.96 -3.38
C ILE A 236 -14.65 1.72 -2.05
N VAL A 237 -14.14 0.78 -1.26
CA VAL A 237 -14.49 0.62 0.14
C VAL A 237 -13.30 1.05 0.99
N LEU A 238 -13.54 1.99 1.89
CA LEU A 238 -12.56 2.47 2.87
C LEU A 238 -12.90 1.89 4.23
N ASP A 239 -12.19 0.84 4.63
CA ASP A 239 -12.32 0.30 5.98
C ASP A 239 -11.40 1.03 6.95
N GLU A 240 -11.85 1.30 8.18
CA GLU A 240 -11.16 2.16 9.14
C GLU A 240 -10.91 3.58 8.58
N ALA A 241 -11.92 4.17 7.89
CA ALA A 241 -11.81 5.44 7.18
C ALA A 241 -11.35 6.60 8.09
N HIS A 242 -11.52 6.49 9.40
CA HIS A 242 -11.03 7.48 10.37
C HIS A 242 -9.48 7.62 10.35
N LYS A 243 -8.75 6.65 9.81
CA LYS A 243 -7.29 6.72 9.62
C LYS A 243 -6.85 7.35 8.30
N LEU A 244 -7.79 7.59 7.38
CA LEU A 244 -7.48 8.22 6.10
C LEU A 244 -6.85 9.62 6.22
N PRO A 245 -7.30 10.51 7.13
CA PRO A 245 -6.67 11.82 7.31
C PRO A 245 -5.19 11.73 7.72
N GLU A 246 -4.83 10.75 8.57
CA GLU A 246 -3.44 10.52 8.96
C GLU A 246 -2.60 10.02 7.78
N ALA A 247 -3.11 9.08 7.01
CA ALA A 247 -2.46 8.60 5.79
C ALA A 247 -2.28 9.75 4.77
N ALA A 248 -3.29 10.62 4.62
CA ALA A 248 -3.20 11.79 3.76
C ALA A 248 -2.13 12.78 4.26
N LYS A 249 -2.06 13.02 5.57
CA LYS A 249 -1.02 13.86 6.18
C LYS A 249 0.38 13.30 5.92
N GLN A 250 0.57 11.99 6.02
CA GLN A 250 1.85 11.33 5.70
C GLN A 250 2.19 11.41 4.21
N MET A 251 1.20 11.24 3.32
CA MET A 251 1.41 11.24 1.87
C MET A 251 1.66 12.64 1.30
N PHE A 252 0.89 13.63 1.72
CA PHE A 252 0.94 15.00 1.20
C PHE A 252 1.82 15.91 2.07
N GLY A 253 2.13 15.50 3.31
CA GLY A 253 3.02 16.23 4.19
C GLY A 253 4.46 16.19 3.69
N LYS A 254 5.17 17.28 3.86
CA LYS A 254 6.62 17.33 3.66
C LYS A 254 7.29 16.88 4.96
N THR A 255 7.88 15.69 4.98
CA THR A 255 8.69 15.20 6.10
C THR A 255 10.17 15.19 5.71
N LEU A 256 11.02 15.61 6.61
CA LEU A 256 12.47 15.53 6.47
C LEU A 256 13.02 14.56 7.52
N PRO A 257 13.13 13.24 7.20
CA PRO A 257 13.60 12.25 8.16
C PRO A 257 15.08 12.50 8.50
N GLN A 258 15.41 12.54 9.78
CA GLN A 258 16.78 12.71 10.28
C GLN A 258 17.76 11.67 9.70
N GLU A 259 17.29 10.45 9.45
CA GLU A 259 18.08 9.37 8.85
C GLU A 259 18.41 9.62 7.37
N GLU A 260 17.51 10.21 6.60
CA GLU A 260 17.80 10.61 5.22
C GLU A 260 18.86 11.71 5.17
N MET A 261 18.79 12.69 6.08
CA MET A 261 19.82 13.70 6.22
C MET A 261 21.19 13.09 6.59
N ARG A 262 21.21 12.14 7.56
CA ARG A 262 22.44 11.43 7.93
C ARG A 262 22.99 10.59 6.77
N SER A 263 22.14 9.96 5.97
CA SER A 263 22.56 9.15 4.82
C SER A 263 23.06 10.01 3.67
N LEU A 264 22.45 11.17 3.45
CA LEU A 264 22.93 12.17 2.47
C LEU A 264 24.32 12.69 2.86
N VAL A 265 24.50 13.06 4.15
CA VAL A 265 25.81 13.51 4.67
C VAL A 265 26.87 12.40 4.58
N LYS A 266 26.52 11.14 4.88
CA LYS A 266 27.45 10.00 4.75
C LYS A 266 27.75 9.59 3.31
N GLY A 267 26.82 9.84 2.38
CA GLY A 267 26.98 9.51 0.96
C GLY A 267 27.79 10.50 0.15
N LEU A 268 28.00 11.70 0.67
CA LEU A 268 28.79 12.74 0.02
C LEU A 268 30.28 12.42 0.19
N ARG A 269 30.95 12.03 -0.88
CA ARG A 269 32.42 11.93 -0.93
C ARG A 269 33.04 13.34 -0.88
N ILE A 270 34.17 13.46 -0.19
CA ILE A 270 34.81 14.70 0.27
C ILE A 270 35.01 15.76 -0.83
N GLU A 271 35.26 15.37 -2.08
CA GLU A 271 35.58 16.29 -3.17
C GLU A 271 34.43 17.12 -3.75
N LYS A 272 33.19 16.67 -3.52
CA LYS A 272 31.95 17.39 -3.94
C LYS A 272 31.20 18.02 -2.77
N PHE A 273 31.75 17.91 -1.58
CA PHE A 273 31.07 18.12 -0.32
C PHE A 273 30.68 19.59 -0.06
N VAL A 274 31.56 20.53 -0.31
CA VAL A 274 31.33 21.97 -0.03
C VAL A 274 30.24 22.54 -0.94
N TRP A 275 30.25 22.17 -2.21
CA TRP A 275 29.26 22.63 -3.18
C TRP A 275 27.88 21.97 -2.94
N ALA A 276 27.86 20.68 -2.61
CA ALA A 276 26.63 19.96 -2.32
C ALA A 276 25.99 20.39 -0.99
N ALA A 277 26.79 20.75 0.01
CA ALA A 277 26.27 21.27 1.27
C ALA A 277 25.68 22.68 1.13
N GLN A 278 26.32 23.56 0.38
CA GLN A 278 25.77 24.89 0.04
C GLN A 278 24.46 24.76 -0.75
N LYS A 279 24.42 23.84 -1.72
CA LYS A 279 23.21 23.58 -2.51
C LYS A 279 22.10 22.89 -1.69
N ALA A 280 22.45 22.04 -0.73
CA ALA A 280 21.50 21.47 0.21
C ALA A 280 20.91 22.56 1.13
N MET A 281 21.73 23.46 1.66
CA MET A 281 21.25 24.58 2.48
C MET A 281 20.30 25.50 1.70
N THR A 282 20.61 25.85 0.46
CA THR A 282 19.72 26.65 -0.40
C THR A 282 18.41 25.94 -0.75
N VAL A 283 18.38 24.62 -0.76
CA VAL A 283 17.15 23.83 -0.98
C VAL A 283 16.33 23.68 0.31
N PHE A 284 17.00 23.58 1.46
CA PHE A 284 16.34 23.34 2.75
C PHE A 284 15.85 24.62 3.44
N GLU A 285 16.53 25.75 3.28
CA GLU A 285 16.08 27.03 3.84
C GLU A 285 14.66 27.45 3.40
N PRO A 286 14.29 27.40 2.11
CA PRO A 286 12.93 27.68 1.68
C PRO A 286 11.91 26.67 2.23
N ILE A 287 12.27 25.39 2.33
CA ILE A 287 11.40 24.34 2.84
C ILE A 287 11.10 24.54 4.33
N ILE A 288 12.10 24.88 5.12
CA ILE A 288 11.96 25.18 6.55
C ILE A 288 11.10 26.44 6.74
N LYS A 289 11.27 27.44 5.86
CA LYS A 289 10.52 28.69 5.90
C LYS A 289 9.05 28.56 5.46
N GLU A 290 8.77 27.71 4.46
CA GLU A 290 7.40 27.37 4.02
C GLU A 290 6.65 26.49 5.03
N MET A 291 7.34 25.70 5.85
CA MET A 291 6.73 24.79 6.80
C MET A 291 6.02 25.49 7.97
N GLY A 292 6.00 26.84 8.05
CA GLY A 292 5.18 27.66 8.97
C GLY A 292 5.05 27.02 10.36
N ILE A 293 6.10 27.10 11.17
CA ILE A 293 6.36 26.17 12.26
C ILE A 293 5.58 26.52 13.52
N ASP A 294 4.69 25.60 13.92
CA ASP A 294 4.07 25.60 15.24
C ASP A 294 5.07 25.13 16.33
N LYS A 295 4.83 25.43 17.59
CA LYS A 295 5.78 25.33 18.72
C LYS A 295 6.51 24.00 18.92
N ASP A 296 5.95 22.87 18.47
CA ASP A 296 6.58 21.55 18.55
C ASP A 296 7.78 21.35 17.60
N THR A 297 7.96 22.24 16.65
CA THR A 297 9.06 22.24 15.69
C THR A 297 10.29 22.97 16.18
N LYS A 298 10.22 23.67 17.28
CA LYS A 298 11.41 24.29 17.89
C LYS A 298 12.45 23.24 18.25
N THR A 299 12.02 22.08 18.73
CA THR A 299 12.85 20.91 19.03
C THR A 299 13.43 20.28 17.75
N LEU A 300 12.64 20.24 16.67
CA LEU A 300 13.10 19.75 15.35
C LEU A 300 14.11 20.73 14.73
N GLU A 301 13.86 22.02 14.83
CA GLU A 301 14.73 23.09 14.38
C GLU A 301 16.05 23.11 15.15
N GLU A 302 16.02 22.96 16.47
CA GLU A 302 17.20 22.84 17.32
C GLU A 302 18.01 21.60 17.01
N THR A 303 17.36 20.46 16.77
CA THR A 303 18.01 19.20 16.38
C THR A 303 18.60 19.30 14.97
N LEU A 304 17.87 19.85 14.01
CA LEU A 304 18.33 20.10 12.64
C LEU A 304 19.49 21.10 12.61
N ASN A 305 19.37 22.20 13.32
CA ASN A 305 20.44 23.20 13.45
C ASN A 305 21.65 22.61 14.19
N GLY A 306 21.44 21.74 15.17
CA GLY A 306 22.51 21.02 15.88
C GLY A 306 23.28 20.08 14.97
N GLU A 307 22.59 19.27 14.16
CA GLU A 307 23.22 18.34 13.22
C GLU A 307 23.84 19.06 12.01
N LEU A 308 23.22 20.11 11.50
CA LEU A 308 23.80 21.00 10.46
C LEU A 308 25.06 21.70 10.96
N LYS A 309 25.07 22.25 12.19
CA LYS A 309 26.25 22.84 12.82
C LYS A 309 27.37 21.83 13.00
N LYS A 310 27.06 20.58 13.39
CA LYS A 310 28.06 19.51 13.47
C LYS A 310 28.61 19.15 12.08
N ALA A 311 27.77 19.07 11.07
CA ALA A 311 28.18 18.78 9.69
C ALA A 311 29.10 19.92 9.14
N VAL A 312 28.72 21.18 9.37
CA VAL A 312 29.52 22.35 8.98
C VAL A 312 30.87 22.38 9.71
N ARG A 313 30.90 22.13 11.03
CA ARG A 313 32.18 22.06 11.79
C ARG A 313 33.07 20.93 11.30
N THR A 314 32.50 19.79 10.97
CA THR A 314 33.24 18.65 10.40
C THR A 314 33.80 19.01 9.03
N MET A 315 33.07 19.76 8.21
CA MET A 315 33.54 20.29 6.93
C MET A 315 34.68 21.30 7.07
N GLU A 316 34.56 22.21 8.02
CA GLU A 316 35.61 23.19 8.31
C GLU A 316 36.88 22.52 8.80
N MET A 317 36.78 21.50 9.65
CA MET A 317 37.95 20.70 10.06
C MET A 317 38.59 19.96 8.90
N ILE A 318 37.80 19.40 7.99
CA ILE A 318 38.29 18.74 6.78
C ILE A 318 38.97 19.77 5.87
N LYS A 319 38.34 20.95 5.67
CA LYS A 319 38.91 22.05 4.89
C LYS A 319 40.25 22.52 5.47
N LYS A 320 40.37 22.69 6.78
CA LYS A 320 41.64 23.04 7.44
C LYS A 320 42.72 21.98 7.27
N LYS A 321 42.37 20.68 7.31
CA LYS A 321 43.34 19.60 7.08
C LYS A 321 43.83 19.50 5.65
N PHE A 322 42.98 19.81 4.65
CA PHE A 322 43.33 19.71 3.23
C PHE A 322 43.97 20.99 2.67
N ILE A 323 43.69 22.18 3.22
CA ILE A 323 44.24 23.44 2.73
C ILE A 323 45.49 23.86 3.55
N GLY A 324 45.65 23.34 4.78
CA GLY A 324 46.82 23.60 5.61
C GLY A 324 47.99 22.63 5.40
N GLY A 325 47.95 21.81 4.37
CA GLY A 325 48.98 20.85 3.97
C GLY A 325 49.54 21.10 2.56
N LEU A 326 49.29 22.27 2.00
CA LEU A 326 49.98 22.88 0.87
C LEU A 326 50.69 24.09 1.39
#